data_ec48e6a4fe51212aced58ba0ae4c9fdc
#
_entry.id   ec48e6a4fe51212aced58ba0ae4c9fdc
#
_cell.length_a   1.000
_cell.length_b   1.000
_cell.length_c   1.000
_cell.angle_alpha   90.00
_cell.angle_beta   90.00
_cell.angle_gamma   90.00
#
_symmetry.space_group_name_H-M   'P 1'
#
loop_
_entity.id
_entity.type
_entity.pdbx_description
1 polymer ?
#
loop_
_entity_poly.entity_id
_entity_poly.type
_entity_poly.pdbx_seq_one_letter_code
_entity_poly.pdbx_strand_id
1 'polypeptide(L)'
;MLIAIFLPLMIAWINKQGLKEAALSLLITVPIETVVLYLFYVVKLETVVRKDGIYYRWRPFFTKYNFIAGSDIETEIVDDGPILSYGFHFVLGYGWVHNTGPGKGIRFNLIGGKRIFIGSHDINSFQSAVDKMITGRN
;
A
#
# COMPACT_ATOMS: atom_id res chain seq x y z
N MET A 1 -1.44 16.34 -5.84
CA MET A 1 -0.55 17.12 -4.95
C MET A 1 0.87 17.28 -5.51
N LEU A 2 1.51 16.26 -6.04
CA LEU A 2 2.83 16.38 -6.70
C LEU A 2 2.84 17.32 -7.90
N ILE A 3 1.83 17.29 -8.78
CA ILE A 3 1.69 18.17 -9.94
C ILE A 3 1.66 19.65 -9.55
N ALA A 4 1.04 19.98 -8.41
CA ALA A 4 0.95 21.37 -7.93
C ALA A 4 2.30 21.94 -7.43
N ILE A 5 3.24 21.09 -7.08
CA ILE A 5 4.59 21.49 -6.63
C ILE A 5 5.55 21.53 -7.82
N PHE A 6 5.45 20.58 -8.74
CA PHE A 6 6.34 20.49 -9.91
C PHE A 6 6.05 21.56 -10.97
N LEU A 7 4.78 21.91 -11.20
CA LEU A 7 4.40 22.87 -12.22
C LEU A 7 5.03 24.27 -11.99
N PRO A 8 4.96 24.90 -10.80
CA PRO A 8 5.59 26.21 -10.57
C PRO A 8 7.12 26.15 -10.59
N LEU A 9 7.73 25.07 -10.13
CA LEU A 9 9.18 24.87 -10.22
C LEU A 9 9.63 24.73 -11.68
N MET A 10 8.85 24.05 -12.49
CA MET A 10 9.10 23.87 -13.92
C MET A 10 8.96 25.20 -14.68
N ILE A 11 7.95 26.01 -14.39
CA ILE A 11 7.76 27.34 -14.98
C ILE A 11 8.92 28.28 -14.61
N ALA A 12 9.37 28.26 -13.34
CA ALA A 12 10.50 29.05 -12.89
C ALA A 12 11.82 28.62 -13.56
N TRP A 13 12.00 27.33 -13.82
CA TRP A 13 13.16 26.77 -14.48
C TRP A 13 13.18 27.06 -15.99
N ILE A 14 12.03 26.98 -16.68
CA ILE A 14 11.84 27.36 -18.08
C ILE A 14 12.21 28.85 -18.32
N ASN A 15 11.77 29.72 -17.44
CA ASN A 15 12.08 31.14 -17.52
C ASN A 15 13.58 31.47 -17.39
N LYS A 16 14.35 30.59 -16.77
CA LYS A 16 15.76 30.76 -16.49
C LYS A 16 16.71 30.15 -17.54
N GLN A 17 16.28 29.12 -18.26
CA GLN A 17 17.17 28.31 -19.11
C GLN A 17 16.95 28.44 -20.62
N GLY A 18 15.89 29.09 -21.10
CA GLY A 18 15.58 29.14 -22.51
C GLY A 18 14.77 27.97 -23.06
N LEU A 19 14.15 28.22 -24.22
CA LEU A 19 13.09 27.35 -24.78
C LEU A 19 13.58 25.95 -25.18
N LYS A 20 14.81 25.83 -25.68
CA LYS A 20 15.37 24.54 -26.16
C LYS A 20 15.68 23.58 -25.02
N GLU A 21 16.26 24.07 -23.93
CA GLU A 21 16.63 23.26 -22.77
C GLU A 21 15.39 22.88 -21.96
N ALA A 22 14.40 23.74 -21.92
CA ALA A 22 13.09 23.46 -21.36
C ALA A 22 12.36 22.33 -22.10
N ALA A 23 12.38 22.36 -23.43
CA ALA A 23 11.76 21.33 -24.27
C ALA A 23 12.42 19.95 -24.07
N LEU A 24 13.77 19.92 -23.99
CA LEU A 24 14.52 18.67 -23.72
C LEU A 24 14.19 18.09 -22.35
N SER A 25 14.08 18.91 -21.32
CA SER A 25 13.73 18.42 -19.99
C SER A 25 12.30 17.89 -19.92
N LEU A 26 11.35 18.56 -20.57
CA LEU A 26 9.96 18.09 -20.67
C LEU A 26 9.88 16.74 -21.39
N LEU A 27 10.66 16.55 -22.44
CA LEU A 27 10.71 15.31 -23.20
C LEU A 27 11.13 14.11 -22.33
N ILE A 28 11.91 14.35 -21.30
CA ILE A 28 12.37 13.30 -20.36
C ILE A 28 11.44 13.19 -19.16
N THR A 29 11.02 14.33 -18.58
CA THR A 29 10.25 14.36 -17.33
C THR A 29 8.82 13.84 -17.53
N VAL A 30 8.15 14.23 -18.63
CA VAL A 30 6.75 13.81 -18.89
C VAL A 30 6.60 12.29 -19.01
N PRO A 31 7.44 11.55 -19.75
CA PRO A 31 7.36 10.09 -19.77
C PRO A 31 7.60 9.46 -18.39
N ILE A 32 8.57 9.97 -17.64
CA ILE A 32 8.86 9.43 -16.29
C ILE A 32 7.67 9.64 -15.36
N GLU A 33 7.10 10.85 -15.32
CA GLU A 33 5.91 11.14 -14.52
C GLU A 33 4.72 10.28 -14.94
N THR A 34 4.52 10.08 -16.24
CA THR A 34 3.45 9.23 -16.77
C THR A 34 3.61 7.78 -16.29
N VAL A 35 4.83 7.25 -16.34
CA VAL A 35 5.12 5.89 -15.86
C VAL A 35 4.88 5.80 -14.36
N VAL A 36 5.31 6.79 -13.58
CA VAL A 36 5.10 6.81 -12.12
C VAL A 36 3.61 6.86 -11.79
N LEU A 37 2.84 7.73 -12.44
CA LEU A 37 1.38 7.81 -12.24
C LEU A 37 0.68 6.50 -12.65
N TYR A 38 1.11 5.90 -13.76
CA TYR A 38 0.61 4.61 -14.20
C TYR A 38 0.89 3.51 -13.17
N LEU A 39 2.08 3.47 -12.60
CA LEU A 39 2.43 2.51 -11.55
C LEU A 39 1.52 2.69 -10.32
N PHE A 40 1.28 3.92 -9.86
CA PHE A 40 0.35 4.18 -8.76
C PHE A 40 -1.08 3.73 -9.07
N TYR A 41 -1.51 3.83 -10.32
CA TYR A 41 -2.84 3.37 -10.75
C TYR A 41 -2.95 1.85 -10.79
N VAL A 42 -1.91 1.16 -11.24
CA VAL A 42 -1.92 -0.31 -11.47
C VAL A 42 -1.59 -1.09 -10.19
N VAL A 43 -0.81 -0.49 -9.28
CA VAL A 43 -0.40 -1.16 -8.04
C VAL A 43 -1.59 -1.40 -7.13
N LYS A 44 -1.85 -2.67 -6.82
CA LYS A 44 -2.95 -3.11 -5.96
C LYS A 44 -2.44 -4.12 -4.94
N LEU A 45 -2.92 -3.98 -3.72
CA LEU A 45 -2.78 -5.01 -2.69
C LEU A 45 -3.97 -5.96 -2.81
N GLU A 46 -3.70 -7.19 -3.20
CA GLU A 46 -4.70 -8.26 -3.28
C GLU A 46 -4.61 -9.09 -1.99
N THR A 47 -5.71 -9.17 -1.27
CA THR A 47 -5.80 -9.94 -0.02
C THR A 47 -6.93 -10.97 -0.14
N VAL A 48 -6.63 -12.22 0.18
CA VAL A 48 -7.58 -13.33 0.16
C VAL A 48 -7.55 -14.02 1.51
N VAL A 49 -8.70 -14.09 2.17
CA VAL A 49 -8.87 -14.83 3.44
C VAL A 49 -9.40 -16.21 3.13
N ARG A 50 -8.70 -17.25 3.62
CA ARG A 50 -9.12 -18.65 3.51
C ARG A 50 -9.21 -19.26 4.91
N LYS A 51 -9.71 -20.49 4.99
CA LYS A 51 -9.85 -21.22 6.27
C LYS A 51 -8.52 -21.44 7.00
N ASP A 52 -7.43 -21.57 6.27
CA ASP A 52 -6.08 -21.83 6.76
C ASP A 52 -5.32 -20.55 7.12
N GLY A 53 -5.72 -19.39 6.59
CA GLY A 53 -5.03 -18.14 6.86
C GLY A 53 -5.31 -17.04 5.85
N ILE A 54 -4.44 -16.04 5.86
CA ILE A 54 -4.54 -14.83 5.06
C ILE A 54 -3.42 -14.84 4.02
N TYR A 55 -3.80 -14.68 2.76
CA TYR A 55 -2.90 -14.57 1.61
C TYR A 55 -2.93 -13.14 1.11
N TYR A 56 -1.76 -12.53 0.90
CA TYR A 56 -1.68 -11.18 0.35
C TYR A 56 -0.51 -11.02 -0.60
N ARG A 57 -0.68 -10.18 -1.62
CA ARG A 57 0.37 -9.85 -2.59
C ARG A 57 0.17 -8.47 -3.19
N TRP A 58 1.26 -7.89 -3.67
CA TRP A 58 1.28 -6.63 -4.41
C TRP A 58 1.34 -6.90 -5.92
N ARG A 59 0.27 -6.61 -6.62
CA ARG A 59 0.25 -6.68 -8.10
C ARG A 59 0.64 -5.32 -8.67
N PRO A 60 1.37 -5.26 -9.80
CA PRO A 60 1.88 -6.41 -10.61
C PRO A 60 3.23 -6.98 -10.14
N PHE A 61 3.87 -6.41 -9.10
CA PHE A 61 5.25 -6.70 -8.73
C PHE A 61 5.50 -8.13 -8.25
N PHE A 62 4.54 -8.71 -7.53
CA PHE A 62 4.70 -10.06 -6.98
C PHE A 62 3.62 -11.02 -7.50
N THR A 63 4.06 -12.11 -8.07
CA THR A 63 3.19 -13.21 -8.52
C THR A 63 2.83 -14.16 -7.38
N LYS A 64 3.76 -14.32 -6.41
CA LYS A 64 3.56 -15.19 -5.25
C LYS A 64 2.83 -14.45 -4.13
N TYR A 65 1.95 -15.19 -3.44
CA TYR A 65 1.31 -14.71 -2.23
C TYR A 65 2.25 -14.85 -1.03
N ASN A 66 2.26 -13.84 -0.18
CA ASN A 66 2.71 -13.98 1.21
C ASN A 66 1.58 -14.62 2.01
N PHE A 67 1.91 -15.39 3.01
CA PHE A 67 0.96 -16.16 3.79
C PHE A 67 1.12 -15.87 5.28
N ILE A 68 0.01 -15.66 5.95
CA ILE A 68 -0.10 -15.59 7.41
C ILE A 68 -1.00 -16.74 7.82
N ALA A 69 -0.44 -17.73 8.51
CA ALA A 69 -1.24 -18.84 9.03
C ALA A 69 -2.25 -18.33 10.06
N GLY A 70 -3.49 -18.78 9.94
CA GLY A 70 -4.50 -18.41 10.92
C GLY A 70 -4.11 -18.84 12.35
N SER A 71 -3.39 -19.96 12.49
CA SER A 71 -2.86 -20.44 13.78
C SER A 71 -1.86 -19.50 14.43
N ASP A 72 -1.17 -18.69 13.63
CA ASP A 72 -0.13 -17.79 14.12
C ASP A 72 -0.70 -16.43 14.57
N ILE A 73 -1.98 -16.16 14.29
CA ILE A 73 -2.65 -14.93 14.70
C ILE A 73 -3.04 -15.04 16.17
N GLU A 74 -2.42 -14.20 16.98
CA GLU A 74 -2.70 -14.09 18.42
C GLU A 74 -3.86 -13.11 18.66
N THR A 75 -3.80 -11.94 18.03
CA THR A 75 -4.87 -10.94 18.09
C THR A 75 -4.99 -10.18 16.77
N GLU A 76 -6.22 -9.76 16.43
CA GLU A 76 -6.54 -8.85 15.35
C GLU A 76 -7.19 -7.58 15.89
N ILE A 77 -6.79 -6.44 15.37
CA ILE A 77 -7.30 -5.12 15.79
C ILE A 77 -7.60 -4.31 14.55
N VAL A 78 -8.85 -3.88 14.41
CA VAL A 78 -9.24 -2.90 13.37
C VAL A 78 -8.70 -1.53 13.78
N ASP A 79 -7.96 -0.90 12.89
CA ASP A 79 -7.22 0.32 13.15
C ASP A 79 -7.29 1.25 11.92
N ASP A 80 -7.18 2.55 12.14
CA ASP A 80 -7.09 3.54 11.05
C ASP A 80 -5.74 3.51 10.33
N GLY A 81 -4.81 2.71 10.84
CA GLY A 81 -3.46 2.61 10.31
C GLY A 81 -2.56 3.81 10.66
N PRO A 82 -1.27 3.72 10.36
CA PRO A 82 -0.34 4.82 10.60
C PRO A 82 -0.60 5.98 9.63
N ILE A 83 -0.27 7.22 10.05
CA ILE A 83 -0.51 8.47 9.30
C ILE A 83 0.07 8.45 7.88
N LEU A 84 1.22 7.79 7.68
CA LEU A 84 1.86 7.56 6.38
C LEU A 84 1.69 6.09 5.98
N SER A 85 0.48 5.70 5.62
CA SER A 85 0.12 4.29 5.42
C SER A 85 0.14 3.84 3.95
N TYR A 86 0.75 4.59 3.05
CA TYR A 86 0.88 4.17 1.65
C TYR A 86 2.07 3.25 1.42
N GLY A 87 1.84 2.15 0.72
CA GLY A 87 2.87 1.25 0.25
C GLY A 87 3.20 0.12 1.20
N PHE A 88 4.44 -0.35 1.09
CA PHE A 88 5.02 -1.39 1.91
C PHE A 88 6.20 -0.82 2.68
N HIS A 89 6.08 -0.74 4.00
CA HIS A 89 7.12 -0.20 4.87
C HIS A 89 6.97 -0.68 6.31
N PHE A 90 8.01 -0.50 7.10
CA PHE A 90 8.01 -0.84 8.51
C PHE A 90 7.73 0.39 9.36
N VAL A 91 6.80 0.28 10.31
CA VAL A 91 6.44 1.35 11.26
C VAL A 91 6.55 0.84 12.69
N LEU A 92 7.23 1.61 13.54
CA LEU A 92 7.31 1.29 14.96
C LEU A 92 5.90 1.23 15.58
N GLY A 93 5.62 0.14 16.29
CA GLY A 93 4.31 -0.11 16.89
C GLY A 93 3.31 -0.84 16.00
N TYR A 94 3.39 -0.69 14.67
CA TYR A 94 2.55 -1.38 13.70
C TYR A 94 3.21 -2.61 13.06
N GLY A 95 4.55 -2.63 13.00
CA GLY A 95 5.29 -3.65 12.28
C GLY A 95 5.31 -3.40 10.77
N TRP A 96 5.16 -4.45 9.98
CA TRP A 96 5.09 -4.34 8.52
C TRP A 96 3.71 -3.84 8.08
N VAL A 97 3.70 -2.72 7.39
CA VAL A 97 2.49 -2.08 6.89
C VAL A 97 2.34 -2.36 5.39
N HIS A 98 1.19 -2.88 5.02
CA HIS A 98 0.77 -3.11 3.64
C HIS A 98 -0.52 -2.34 3.40
N ASN A 99 -0.45 -1.20 2.71
CA ASN A 99 -1.62 -0.39 2.44
C ASN A 99 -1.51 0.34 1.09
N THR A 100 -2.60 0.39 0.35
CA THR A 100 -2.68 1.07 -0.96
C THR A 100 -3.30 2.45 -0.89
N GLY A 101 -3.75 2.90 0.28
CA GLY A 101 -4.41 4.19 0.41
C GLY A 101 -4.80 4.53 1.84
N PRO A 102 -5.30 5.76 2.06
CA PRO A 102 -5.84 6.14 3.36
C PRO A 102 -7.08 5.29 3.66
N GLY A 103 -7.19 4.79 4.87
CA GLY A 103 -8.33 3.98 5.28
C GLY A 103 -7.98 3.02 6.38
N LYS A 104 -9.00 2.30 6.81
CA LYS A 104 -8.88 1.31 7.87
C LYS A 104 -8.23 0.03 7.36
N GLY A 105 -7.62 -0.69 8.28
CA GLY A 105 -7.08 -2.02 8.04
C GLY A 105 -7.15 -2.86 9.29
N ILE A 106 -6.61 -4.05 9.21
CA ILE A 106 -6.49 -4.95 10.36
C ILE A 106 -5.02 -5.11 10.69
N ARG A 107 -4.68 -4.85 11.94
CA ARG A 107 -3.38 -5.14 12.50
C ARG A 107 -3.42 -6.52 13.15
N PHE A 108 -2.59 -7.41 12.63
CA PHE A 108 -2.40 -8.75 13.15
C PHE A 108 -1.16 -8.77 14.05
N ASN A 109 -1.34 -9.18 15.30
CA ASN A 109 -0.23 -9.54 16.16
C ASN A 109 -0.05 -11.05 16.05
N LEU A 110 1.15 -11.47 15.69
CA LEU A 110 1.47 -12.87 15.48
C LEU A 110 2.23 -13.43 16.67
N ILE A 111 2.09 -14.73 16.88
CA ILE A 111 2.89 -15.49 17.83
C ILE A 111 4.38 -15.21 17.54
N GLY A 112 5.15 -14.86 18.56
CA GLY A 112 6.55 -14.44 18.40
C GLY A 112 6.76 -12.93 18.28
N GLY A 113 5.70 -12.11 18.46
CA GLY A 113 5.78 -10.66 18.57
C GLY A 113 5.87 -9.91 17.24
N LYS A 114 5.78 -10.60 16.11
CA LYS A 114 5.72 -9.98 14.79
C LYS A 114 4.36 -9.31 14.59
N ARG A 115 4.35 -8.11 14.01
CA ARG A 115 3.13 -7.35 13.71
C ARG A 115 3.04 -7.09 12.21
N ILE A 116 1.82 -7.20 11.67
CA ILE A 116 1.53 -6.93 10.26
C ILE A 116 0.22 -6.16 10.19
N PHE A 117 0.22 -5.03 9.50
CA PHE A 117 -0.97 -4.26 9.19
C PHE A 117 -1.33 -4.43 7.72
N ILE A 118 -2.58 -4.78 7.44
CA ILE A 118 -3.12 -4.92 6.09
C ILE A 118 -4.29 -3.96 5.93
N GLY A 119 -4.12 -2.94 5.08
CA GLY A 119 -5.17 -2.00 4.73
C GLY A 119 -6.20 -2.61 3.79
N SER A 120 -7.45 -2.15 3.89
CA SER A 120 -8.54 -2.59 3.02
C SER A 120 -9.47 -1.43 2.68
N HIS A 121 -9.91 -1.38 1.42
CA HIS A 121 -10.97 -0.44 1.01
C HIS A 121 -12.34 -0.84 1.56
N ASP A 122 -12.58 -2.14 1.75
CA ASP A 122 -13.79 -2.67 2.38
C ASP A 122 -13.42 -3.39 3.66
N ILE A 123 -13.29 -2.60 4.73
CA ILE A 123 -12.90 -3.11 6.04
C ILE A 123 -13.94 -4.06 6.62
N ASN A 124 -15.24 -3.81 6.37
CA ASN A 124 -16.32 -4.62 6.93
C ASN A 124 -16.30 -6.04 6.36
N SER A 125 -16.17 -6.17 5.03
CA SER A 125 -16.05 -7.47 4.37
C SER A 125 -14.77 -8.19 4.79
N PHE A 126 -13.65 -7.44 4.91
CA PHE A 126 -12.38 -8.01 5.33
C PHE A 126 -12.44 -8.52 6.77
N GLN A 127 -12.96 -7.72 7.70
CA GLN A 127 -13.13 -8.11 9.09
C GLN A 127 -14.05 -9.33 9.21
N SER A 128 -15.23 -9.31 8.55
CA SER A 128 -16.16 -10.44 8.56
C SER A 128 -15.51 -11.74 8.05
N ALA A 129 -14.65 -11.66 7.04
CA ALA A 129 -13.93 -12.82 6.52
C ALA A 129 -12.91 -13.35 7.54
N VAL A 130 -12.18 -12.45 8.22
CA VAL A 130 -11.21 -12.82 9.26
C VAL A 130 -11.92 -13.43 10.46
N ASP A 131 -13.03 -12.84 10.93
CA ASP A 131 -13.82 -13.37 12.04
C ASP A 131 -14.33 -14.80 11.75
N LYS A 132 -14.86 -15.02 10.53
CA LYS A 132 -15.30 -16.36 10.09
C LYS A 132 -14.15 -17.36 10.06
N MET A 133 -12.97 -16.94 9.62
CA MET A 133 -11.78 -17.78 9.61
C MET A 133 -11.38 -18.20 11.03
N ILE A 134 -11.39 -17.24 11.97
CA ILE A 134 -10.99 -17.49 13.36
C ILE A 134 -12.05 -18.34 14.09
N THR A 135 -13.35 -17.98 13.95
CA THR A 135 -14.46 -18.70 14.59
C THR A 135 -14.63 -20.12 14.02
N GLY A 136 -14.39 -20.30 12.73
CA GLY A 136 -14.51 -21.63 12.09
C GLY A 136 -13.39 -22.61 12.42
N ARG A 137 -12.42 -22.22 13.27
CA ARG A 137 -11.37 -23.11 13.81
C ARG A 137 -11.76 -23.80 15.12
N ASN A 138 -12.82 -23.30 15.79
CA ASN A 138 -13.42 -23.94 16.96
C ASN A 138 -14.49 -24.93 16.50
#